data_a538b07297d4724b3fe7867fa90bf137
#
_entry.id   a538b07297d4724b3fe7867fa90bf137
#
_cell.length_a   1.000
_cell.length_b   1.000
_cell.length_c   1.000
_cell.angle_alpha   90.00
_cell.angle_beta   90.00
_cell.angle_gamma   90.00
#
_symmetry.space_group_name_H-M   'P 1'
#
loop_
_entity.id
_entity.type
_entity.pdbx_description
1 polymer ?
#
loop_
_entity_poly.entity_id
_entity_poly.type
_entity_poly.pdbx_seq_one_letter_code
_entity_poly.pdbx_strand_id
1 'polypeptide(L)'
;MKRHKWPLINWKAINLKTLVQPLLGVLLFLGLWQWGASQVQTSLGTLPGPLATASQFWSLGQDHLAEREKASAFLERQQVRNAERLAADPAAEVKLRPYTGRPTFFDQIATSLFTVLCGFGLATLIAIPCGVLLGMNQGLYRAANPVIQLLK
;
A
#
# COMPACT_ATOMS: atom_id res chain seq x y z
N MET A 1 30.44 27.61 -9.97
CA MET A 1 29.29 26.77 -9.56
C MET A 1 28.01 27.28 -10.23
N LYS A 2 27.53 26.66 -11.33
CA LYS A 2 26.28 27.03 -11.98
C LYS A 2 25.13 26.44 -11.20
N ARG A 3 24.34 27.26 -10.51
CA ARG A 3 23.11 26.83 -9.84
C ARG A 3 22.09 26.38 -10.91
N HIS A 4 21.81 25.11 -10.94
CA HIS A 4 20.74 24.52 -11.75
C HIS A 4 19.41 25.03 -11.18
N LYS A 5 18.81 26.04 -11.83
CA LYS A 5 17.46 26.47 -11.48
C LYS A 5 16.48 25.46 -12.07
N TRP A 6 15.82 24.69 -11.24
CA TRP A 6 14.69 23.87 -11.64
C TRP A 6 13.59 24.78 -12.19
N PRO A 7 13.03 24.53 -13.37
CA PRO A 7 11.93 25.32 -13.89
C PRO A 7 10.74 25.16 -12.94
N LEU A 8 10.35 26.27 -12.29
CA LEU A 8 9.10 26.32 -11.54
C LEU A 8 7.97 26.04 -12.53
N ILE A 9 7.15 25.01 -12.25
CA ILE A 9 6.00 24.65 -13.08
C ILE A 9 5.03 25.83 -13.07
N ASN A 10 4.95 26.52 -14.21
CA ASN A 10 4.03 27.65 -14.36
C ASN A 10 2.61 27.12 -14.63
N TRP A 11 1.85 26.94 -13.57
CA TRP A 11 0.47 26.45 -13.61
C TRP A 11 -0.48 27.29 -14.47
N LYS A 12 -0.13 28.57 -14.74
CA LYS A 12 -0.93 29.49 -15.59
C LYS A 12 -0.72 29.28 -17.09
N ALA A 13 0.24 28.46 -17.50
CA ALA A 13 0.57 28.20 -18.89
C ALA A 13 0.17 26.80 -19.36
N ILE A 14 -0.76 26.12 -18.65
CA ILE A 14 -1.29 24.84 -19.11
C ILE A 14 -2.18 25.10 -20.33
N ASN A 15 -1.56 25.09 -21.50
CA ASN A 15 -2.26 25.20 -22.76
C ASN A 15 -3.07 23.90 -22.98
N LEU A 16 -4.34 24.03 -23.33
CA LEU A 16 -5.23 22.87 -23.59
C LEU A 16 -4.57 21.86 -24.53
N LYS A 17 -3.80 22.34 -25.51
CA LYS A 17 -3.02 21.49 -26.45
C LYS A 17 -1.96 20.65 -25.76
N THR A 18 -1.36 21.13 -24.69
CA THR A 18 -0.33 20.40 -23.92
C THR A 18 -0.92 19.24 -23.11
N LEU A 19 -2.19 19.34 -22.74
CA LEU A 19 -2.94 18.29 -22.02
C LEU A 19 -3.56 17.26 -22.98
N VAL A 20 -3.94 17.68 -24.18
CA VAL A 20 -4.60 16.80 -25.16
C VAL A 20 -3.67 15.65 -25.63
N GLN A 21 -2.39 15.94 -25.87
CA GLN A 21 -1.43 14.93 -26.33
C GLN A 21 -1.24 13.77 -25.32
N PRO A 22 -0.92 14.01 -24.03
CA PRO A 22 -0.82 12.93 -23.06
C PRO A 22 -2.16 12.22 -22.80
N LEU A 23 -3.29 12.94 -22.85
CA LEU A 23 -4.61 12.35 -22.72
C LEU A 23 -4.92 11.37 -23.87
N LEU A 24 -4.63 11.76 -25.11
CA LEU A 24 -4.77 10.89 -26.27
C LEU A 24 -3.89 9.64 -26.15
N GLY A 25 -2.65 9.78 -25.68
CA GLY A 25 -1.75 8.65 -25.43
C GLY A 25 -2.32 7.68 -24.40
N VAL A 26 -2.86 8.20 -23.29
CA VAL A 26 -3.50 7.37 -22.26
C VAL A 26 -4.74 6.68 -22.79
N LEU A 27 -5.60 7.39 -23.52
CA LEU A 27 -6.82 6.80 -24.11
C LEU A 27 -6.48 5.69 -25.13
N LEU A 28 -5.48 5.93 -25.96
CA LEU A 28 -5.01 4.92 -26.92
C LEU A 28 -4.46 3.69 -26.19
N PHE A 29 -3.65 3.89 -25.16
CA PHE A 29 -3.15 2.79 -24.33
C PHE A 29 -4.29 2.00 -23.69
N LEU A 30 -5.27 2.67 -23.07
CA LEU A 30 -6.44 2.02 -22.44
C LEU A 30 -7.27 1.26 -23.48
N GLY A 31 -7.43 1.81 -24.68
CA GLY A 31 -8.12 1.15 -25.80
C GLY A 31 -7.39 -0.13 -26.26
N LEU A 32 -6.08 -0.06 -26.44
CA LEU A 32 -5.24 -1.20 -26.79
C LEU A 32 -5.26 -2.27 -25.69
N TRP A 33 -5.19 -1.87 -24.42
CA TRP A 33 -5.31 -2.79 -23.30
C TRP A 33 -6.68 -3.46 -23.30
N GLN A 34 -7.77 -2.71 -23.44
CA GLN A 34 -9.13 -3.28 -23.50
C GLN A 34 -9.29 -4.29 -24.61
N TRP A 35 -8.78 -3.94 -25.81
CA TRP A 35 -8.81 -4.85 -26.96
C TRP A 35 -7.94 -6.10 -26.72
N GLY A 36 -6.70 -5.94 -26.27
CA GLY A 36 -5.81 -7.05 -25.96
C GLY A 36 -6.35 -7.97 -24.86
N ALA A 37 -6.94 -7.39 -23.80
CA ALA A 37 -7.55 -8.15 -22.72
C ALA A 37 -8.72 -9.04 -23.21
N SER A 38 -9.50 -8.57 -24.18
CA SER A 38 -10.61 -9.33 -24.77
C SER A 38 -10.16 -10.53 -25.61
N GLN A 39 -8.92 -10.53 -26.11
CA GLN A 39 -8.37 -11.63 -26.94
C GLN A 39 -7.76 -12.76 -26.09
N VAL A 40 -7.42 -12.46 -24.82
CA VAL A 40 -6.73 -13.42 -23.95
C VAL A 40 -7.75 -14.13 -23.06
N GLN A 41 -7.96 -15.40 -23.32
CA GLN A 41 -8.74 -16.30 -22.46
C GLN A 41 -7.78 -17.24 -21.74
N THR A 42 -7.87 -17.27 -20.41
CA THR A 42 -7.07 -18.17 -19.57
C THR A 42 -7.97 -19.19 -18.89
N SER A 43 -7.40 -20.24 -18.33
CA SER A 43 -8.13 -21.23 -17.51
C SER A 43 -8.80 -20.63 -16.28
N LEU A 44 -8.38 -19.43 -15.87
CA LEU A 44 -8.95 -18.68 -14.74
C LEU A 44 -9.97 -17.62 -15.17
N GLY A 45 -10.27 -17.53 -16.47
CA GLY A 45 -11.20 -16.55 -17.05
C GLY A 45 -10.53 -15.61 -18.05
N THR A 46 -11.27 -14.58 -18.46
CA THR A 46 -10.73 -13.53 -19.35
C THR A 46 -9.82 -12.58 -18.59
N LEU A 47 -8.75 -12.11 -19.26
CA LEU A 47 -7.87 -11.09 -18.68
C LEU A 47 -8.68 -9.80 -18.39
N PRO A 48 -8.63 -9.24 -17.18
CA PRO A 48 -9.39 -8.04 -16.88
C PRO A 48 -8.88 -6.83 -17.67
N GLY A 49 -9.78 -6.20 -18.40
CA GLY A 49 -9.51 -4.92 -19.06
C GLY A 49 -9.60 -3.74 -18.09
N PRO A 50 -9.25 -2.52 -18.52
CA PRO A 50 -9.24 -1.32 -17.66
C PRO A 50 -10.61 -1.02 -17.03
N LEU A 51 -11.71 -1.25 -17.72
CA LEU A 51 -13.06 -1.04 -17.16
C LEU A 51 -13.38 -2.04 -16.06
N ALA A 52 -13.07 -3.33 -16.25
CA ALA A 52 -13.24 -4.36 -15.24
C ALA A 52 -12.36 -4.09 -14.01
N THR A 53 -11.12 -3.66 -14.23
CA THR A 53 -10.21 -3.27 -13.15
C THR A 53 -10.73 -2.08 -12.35
N ALA A 54 -11.26 -1.06 -13.02
CA ALA A 54 -11.82 0.12 -12.37
C ALA A 54 -13.09 -0.24 -11.55
N SER A 55 -13.99 -1.07 -12.10
CA SER A 55 -15.19 -1.51 -11.40
C SER A 55 -14.83 -2.37 -10.18
N GLN A 56 -13.84 -3.24 -10.29
CA GLN A 56 -13.35 -4.05 -9.16
C GLN A 56 -12.72 -3.18 -8.07
N PHE A 57 -11.92 -2.18 -8.48
CA PHE A 57 -11.34 -1.24 -7.51
C PHE A 57 -12.43 -0.47 -6.75
N TRP A 58 -13.49 -0.05 -7.44
CA TRP A 58 -14.65 0.61 -6.82
C TRP A 58 -15.36 -0.32 -5.82
N SER A 59 -15.60 -1.57 -6.21
CA SER A 59 -16.19 -2.60 -5.33
C SER A 59 -15.35 -2.82 -4.07
N LEU A 60 -14.02 -2.93 -4.20
CA LEU A 60 -13.11 -3.06 -3.05
C LEU A 60 -13.18 -1.85 -2.11
N GLY A 61 -13.36 -0.65 -2.66
CA GLY A 61 -13.61 0.57 -1.88
C GLY A 61 -14.91 0.50 -1.07
N GLN A 62 -15.99 0.06 -1.71
CA GLN A 62 -17.28 -0.13 -1.03
C GLN A 62 -17.22 -1.19 0.05
N ASP A 63 -16.57 -2.33 -0.21
CA ASP A 63 -16.37 -3.40 0.76
C ASP A 63 -15.59 -2.90 1.99
N HIS A 64 -14.57 -2.06 1.77
CA HIS A 64 -13.82 -1.45 2.87
C HIS A 64 -14.71 -0.56 3.74
N LEU A 65 -15.51 0.32 3.14
CA LEU A 65 -16.41 1.20 3.88
C LEU A 65 -17.46 0.40 4.65
N ALA A 66 -18.08 -0.60 4.02
CA ALA A 66 -19.05 -1.47 4.65
C ALA A 66 -18.47 -2.24 5.85
N GLU A 67 -17.23 -2.70 5.76
CA GLU A 67 -16.56 -3.40 6.85
C GLU A 67 -16.19 -2.45 8.00
N ARG A 68 -15.81 -1.19 7.71
CA ARG A 68 -15.62 -0.15 8.73
C ARG A 68 -16.93 0.19 9.46
N GLU A 69 -18.04 0.26 8.75
CA GLU A 69 -19.37 0.48 9.34
C GLU A 69 -19.77 -0.67 10.27
N LYS A 70 -19.57 -1.92 9.85
CA LYS A 70 -19.79 -3.08 10.72
C LYS A 70 -18.94 -3.06 11.97
N ALA A 71 -17.67 -2.66 11.85
CA ALA A 71 -16.75 -2.55 12.97
C ALA A 71 -17.21 -1.48 13.97
N SER A 72 -17.61 -0.29 13.49
CA SER A 72 -18.12 0.78 14.36
C SER A 72 -19.42 0.39 15.04
N ALA A 73 -20.36 -0.19 14.32
CA ALA A 73 -21.63 -0.69 14.87
C ALA A 73 -21.43 -1.82 15.91
N PHE A 74 -20.41 -2.66 15.72
CA PHE A 74 -20.06 -3.68 16.71
C PHE A 74 -19.54 -3.04 18.02
N LEU A 75 -18.64 -2.06 17.91
CA LEU A 75 -18.09 -1.37 19.07
C LEU A 75 -19.18 -0.59 19.82
N GLU A 76 -20.07 0.09 19.10
CA GLU A 76 -21.19 0.82 19.68
C GLU A 76 -22.13 -0.11 20.45
N ARG A 77 -22.56 -1.21 19.83
CA ARG A 77 -23.37 -2.23 20.52
C ARG A 77 -22.69 -2.80 21.76
N GLN A 78 -21.37 -2.94 21.73
CA GLN A 78 -20.61 -3.41 22.88
C GLN A 78 -20.56 -2.37 24.00
N GLN A 79 -20.40 -1.09 23.65
CA GLN A 79 -20.40 0.01 24.62
C GLN A 79 -21.76 0.13 25.31
N VAL A 80 -22.85 0.07 24.54
CA VAL A 80 -24.23 0.12 25.11
C VAL A 80 -24.45 -1.05 26.08
N ARG A 81 -24.17 -2.27 25.69
CA ARG A 81 -24.29 -3.44 26.58
C ARG A 81 -23.41 -3.35 27.82
N ASN A 82 -22.24 -2.80 27.69
CA ASN A 82 -21.32 -2.62 28.82
C ASN A 82 -21.83 -1.53 29.78
N ALA A 83 -22.39 -0.45 29.24
CA ALA A 83 -23.02 0.60 30.04
C ALA A 83 -24.25 0.08 30.81
N GLU A 84 -25.11 -0.72 30.17
CA GLU A 84 -26.26 -1.38 30.81
C GLU A 84 -25.82 -2.32 31.95
N ARG A 85 -24.75 -3.10 31.74
CA ARG A 85 -24.21 -3.98 32.80
C ARG A 85 -23.66 -3.22 34.00
N LEU A 86 -22.90 -2.13 33.76
CA LEU A 86 -22.37 -1.28 34.82
C LEU A 86 -23.49 -0.53 35.58
N ALA A 87 -24.57 -0.18 34.88
CA ALA A 87 -25.73 0.42 35.52
C ALA A 87 -26.47 -0.56 36.44
N ALA A 88 -26.51 -1.85 36.07
CA ALA A 88 -27.14 -2.90 36.86
C ALA A 88 -26.25 -3.37 38.02
N ASP A 89 -24.94 -3.46 37.80
CA ASP A 89 -23.94 -3.84 38.81
C ASP A 89 -22.65 -3.02 38.59
N PRO A 90 -22.37 -2.02 39.46
CA PRO A 90 -21.18 -1.19 39.38
C PRO A 90 -19.85 -1.95 39.56
N ALA A 91 -19.89 -3.18 40.10
CA ALA A 91 -18.72 -4.03 40.27
C ALA A 91 -18.52 -5.03 39.12
N ALA A 92 -19.40 -5.00 38.11
CA ALA A 92 -19.32 -5.91 36.98
C ALA A 92 -18.04 -5.69 36.16
N GLU A 93 -17.30 -6.76 35.90
CA GLU A 93 -16.12 -6.72 35.03
C GLU A 93 -16.55 -6.55 33.55
N VAL A 94 -16.18 -5.42 32.94
CA VAL A 94 -16.50 -5.06 31.57
C VAL A 94 -15.31 -5.32 30.67
N LYS A 95 -15.46 -6.22 29.69
CA LYS A 95 -14.41 -6.60 28.78
C LYS A 95 -14.70 -6.06 27.38
N LEU A 96 -13.83 -5.21 26.87
CA LEU A 96 -13.87 -4.76 25.47
C LEU A 96 -13.21 -5.82 24.59
N ARG A 97 -13.99 -6.39 23.67
CA ARG A 97 -13.50 -7.36 22.68
C ARG A 97 -13.15 -6.63 21.39
N PRO A 98 -11.98 -6.87 20.81
CA PRO A 98 -11.64 -6.32 19.51
C PRO A 98 -12.60 -6.88 18.43
N TYR A 99 -12.90 -6.08 17.44
CA TYR A 99 -13.63 -6.54 16.27
C TYR A 99 -12.76 -7.50 15.46
N THR A 100 -13.25 -8.69 15.20
CA THR A 100 -12.56 -9.77 14.43
C THR A 100 -13.17 -9.97 13.06
N GLY A 101 -13.53 -8.90 12.38
CA GLY A 101 -14.06 -8.92 11.03
C GLY A 101 -13.01 -9.30 9.98
N ARG A 102 -13.48 -9.49 8.75
CA ARG A 102 -12.62 -9.84 7.62
C ARG A 102 -11.70 -8.66 7.28
N PRO A 103 -10.36 -8.88 7.18
CA PRO A 103 -9.46 -7.82 6.72
C PRO A 103 -9.79 -7.48 5.25
N THR A 104 -9.96 -6.20 4.99
CA THR A 104 -10.24 -5.72 3.63
C THR A 104 -8.96 -5.68 2.80
N PHE A 105 -9.11 -5.52 1.48
CA PHE A 105 -7.96 -5.39 0.59
C PHE A 105 -7.02 -4.23 0.98
N PHE A 106 -7.59 -3.10 1.40
CA PHE A 106 -6.79 -1.95 1.85
C PHE A 106 -6.06 -2.24 3.18
N ASP A 107 -6.66 -3.00 4.10
CA ASP A 107 -5.99 -3.42 5.33
C ASP A 107 -4.79 -4.33 5.03
N GLN A 108 -4.95 -5.24 4.04
CA GLN A 108 -3.88 -6.12 3.59
C GLN A 108 -2.73 -5.34 2.95
N ILE A 109 -3.04 -4.35 2.09
CA ILE A 109 -2.04 -3.46 1.51
C ILE A 109 -1.30 -2.69 2.61
N ALA A 110 -2.02 -2.08 3.56
CA ALA A 110 -1.41 -1.32 4.64
C ALA A 110 -0.48 -2.20 5.50
N THR A 111 -0.92 -3.41 5.84
CA THR A 111 -0.11 -4.37 6.61
C THR A 111 1.13 -4.80 5.84
N SER A 112 0.98 -5.11 4.54
CA SER A 112 2.11 -5.49 3.69
C SER A 112 3.11 -4.36 3.52
N LEU A 113 2.62 -3.14 3.28
CA LEU A 113 3.46 -1.96 3.14
C LEU A 113 4.22 -1.66 4.44
N PHE A 114 3.55 -1.73 5.59
CA PHE A 114 4.17 -1.56 6.89
C PHE A 114 5.27 -2.59 7.13
N THR A 115 5.00 -3.87 6.85
CA THR A 115 5.98 -4.95 7.00
C THR A 115 7.21 -4.73 6.11
N VAL A 116 6.99 -4.35 4.85
CA VAL A 116 8.08 -4.05 3.90
C VAL A 116 8.90 -2.84 4.37
N LEU A 117 8.24 -1.76 4.81
CA LEU A 117 8.92 -0.57 5.31
C LEU A 117 9.74 -0.87 6.58
N CYS A 118 9.19 -1.64 7.51
CA CYS A 118 9.93 -2.06 8.70
C CYS A 118 11.13 -2.94 8.34
N GLY A 119 10.94 -3.93 7.46
CA GLY A 119 12.03 -4.80 7.00
C GLY A 119 13.11 -4.03 6.27
N PHE A 120 12.72 -3.14 5.37
CA PHE A 120 13.66 -2.27 4.65
C PHE A 120 14.39 -1.31 5.60
N GLY A 121 13.67 -0.71 6.54
CA GLY A 121 14.26 0.18 7.54
C GLY A 121 15.30 -0.52 8.40
N LEU A 122 14.99 -1.71 8.92
CA LEU A 122 15.92 -2.52 9.71
C LEU A 122 17.12 -2.97 8.87
N ALA A 123 16.90 -3.43 7.65
CA ALA A 123 17.97 -3.83 6.75
C ALA A 123 18.90 -2.65 6.45
N THR A 124 18.36 -1.47 6.17
CA THR A 124 19.11 -0.26 5.90
C THR A 124 19.90 0.21 7.12
N LEU A 125 19.29 0.15 8.30
CA LEU A 125 19.91 0.53 9.57
C LEU A 125 21.14 -0.34 9.89
N ILE A 126 21.14 -1.59 9.49
CA ILE A 126 22.26 -2.52 9.67
C ILE A 126 23.26 -2.42 8.50
N ALA A 127 22.76 -2.44 7.27
CA ALA A 127 23.59 -2.53 6.09
C ALA A 127 24.46 -1.26 5.87
N ILE A 128 23.91 -0.06 6.12
CA ILE A 128 24.66 1.18 5.93
C ILE A 128 25.86 1.27 6.89
N PRO A 129 25.71 1.14 8.22
CA PRO A 129 26.85 1.17 9.13
C PRO A 129 27.86 0.05 8.85
N CYS A 130 27.40 -1.17 8.60
CA CYS A 130 28.28 -2.29 8.25
C CYS A 130 29.04 -2.01 6.96
N GLY A 131 28.37 -1.50 5.92
CA GLY A 131 29.02 -1.13 4.66
C GLY A 131 30.07 -0.05 4.81
N VAL A 132 29.78 0.99 5.61
CA VAL A 132 30.75 2.05 5.93
C VAL A 132 31.95 1.50 6.69
N LEU A 133 31.76 0.70 7.73
CA LEU A 133 32.84 0.09 8.52
C LEU A 133 33.72 -0.82 7.67
N LEU A 134 33.12 -1.66 6.83
CA LEU A 134 33.86 -2.53 5.90
C LEU A 134 34.62 -1.72 4.83
N GLY A 135 34.01 -0.63 4.34
CA GLY A 135 34.66 0.25 3.36
C GLY A 135 35.84 1.05 3.93
N MET A 136 35.76 1.44 5.21
CA MET A 136 36.82 2.21 5.87
C MET A 136 37.95 1.34 6.40
N ASN A 137 37.74 0.06 6.64
CA ASN A 137 38.71 -0.83 7.27
C ASN A 137 39.05 -2.04 6.40
N GLN A 138 40.22 -2.05 5.77
CA GLN A 138 40.69 -3.14 4.91
C GLN A 138 40.80 -4.49 5.65
N GLY A 139 41.09 -4.48 6.95
CA GLY A 139 41.19 -5.69 7.77
C GLY A 139 39.82 -6.34 7.93
N LEU A 140 38.78 -5.55 8.26
CA LEU A 140 37.39 -6.01 8.34
C LEU A 140 36.87 -6.49 6.99
N TYR A 141 37.20 -5.76 5.92
CA TYR A 141 36.83 -6.17 4.57
C TYR A 141 37.39 -7.56 4.21
N ARG A 142 38.70 -7.80 4.46
CA ARG A 142 39.35 -9.09 4.20
C ARG A 142 38.72 -10.22 5.03
N ALA A 143 38.35 -9.94 6.28
CA ALA A 143 37.71 -10.92 7.16
C ALA A 143 36.28 -11.25 6.69
N ALA A 144 35.51 -10.24 6.21
CA ALA A 144 34.15 -10.42 5.72
C ALA A 144 34.07 -10.99 4.29
N ASN A 145 35.13 -10.83 3.49
CA ASN A 145 35.15 -11.20 2.07
C ASN A 145 34.73 -12.65 1.79
N PRO A 146 35.13 -13.69 2.56
CA PRO A 146 34.65 -15.07 2.32
C PRO A 146 33.14 -15.19 2.43
N VAL A 147 32.53 -14.49 3.41
CA VAL A 147 31.06 -14.51 3.60
C VAL A 147 30.36 -13.77 2.46
N ILE A 148 30.90 -12.63 2.03
CA ILE A 148 30.38 -11.86 0.89
C ILE A 148 30.42 -12.71 -0.39
N GLN A 149 31.49 -13.46 -0.61
CA GLN A 149 31.63 -14.34 -1.76
C GLN A 149 30.62 -15.51 -1.76
N LEU A 150 30.27 -16.03 -0.60
CA LEU A 150 29.27 -17.09 -0.45
C LEU A 150 27.84 -16.62 -0.72
N LEU A 151 27.56 -15.34 -0.49
CA LEU A 151 26.22 -14.73 -0.67
C LEU A 151 26.00 -14.13 -2.06
N LYS A 152 27.00 -14.12 -2.93
CA LYS A 152 26.98 -13.57 -4.28
C LYS A 152 26.62 -14.63 -5.32
#